data_0c54990c5db695e40f580f30ca074e81
#
_entry.id   0c54990c5db695e40f580f30ca074e81
#
_cell.length_a   1.000
_cell.length_b   1.000
_cell.length_c   1.000
_cell.angle_alpha   90.00
_cell.angle_beta   90.00
_cell.angle_gamma   90.00
#
_symmetry.space_group_name_H-M   'P 1'
#
loop_
_entity.id
_entity.type
_entity.pdbx_description
1 polymer ?
#
loop_
_entity_poly.entity_id
_entity_poly.type
_entity_poly.pdbx_seq_one_letter_code
_entity_poly.pdbx_strand_id
1 'polypeptide(L)'
;MKKDFSHLVSTFKSSIKTWDYFVNWNKVFANSADLEIALNKLNYLLGKDDLRGEFYKLYESNPDIVKALPVLLAVRENNLEIYDKVSKESELYDFSGKDNDADKYFEFLDKSGLARLFQRDGIKNLVDYVIGVEVGLDSNGRKNRGGTLMEEIVGLFLESFCRQNDLECISQARPSKIKSKWGFDIKVNKSERSFDFAV
;
A
#
# COMPACT_ATOMS: atom_id res chain seq x y z
N MET A 1 2.79 34.21 -32.25
CA MET A 1 3.69 34.48 -31.12
C MET A 1 4.41 33.18 -30.79
N LYS A 2 5.66 32.97 -31.17
CA LYS A 2 6.46 31.82 -30.76
C LYS A 2 6.73 32.00 -29.26
N LYS A 3 5.94 31.34 -28.40
CA LYS A 3 6.30 31.24 -26.97
C LYS A 3 7.60 30.45 -26.93
N ASP A 4 8.64 31.06 -26.41
CA ASP A 4 9.95 30.46 -26.29
C ASP A 4 9.89 29.25 -25.38
N PHE A 5 10.15 28.05 -25.90
CA PHE A 5 10.19 26.80 -25.18
C PHE A 5 11.17 26.87 -23.99
N SER A 6 12.28 27.63 -24.17
CA SER A 6 13.25 27.85 -23.10
C SER A 6 12.65 28.58 -21.89
N HIS A 7 11.75 29.55 -22.14
CA HIS A 7 11.04 30.22 -21.06
C HIS A 7 10.08 29.25 -20.33
N LEU A 8 9.35 28.40 -21.06
CA LEU A 8 8.49 27.37 -20.44
C LEU A 8 9.31 26.44 -19.53
N VAL A 9 10.43 25.90 -20.06
CA VAL A 9 11.31 25.00 -19.29
C VAL A 9 11.88 25.69 -18.05
N SER A 10 12.24 26.99 -18.13
CA SER A 10 12.78 27.73 -17.00
C SER A 10 11.76 27.95 -15.87
N THR A 11 10.46 27.85 -16.18
CA THR A 11 9.39 27.95 -15.16
C THR A 11 9.14 26.64 -14.41
N PHE A 12 9.68 25.52 -14.90
CA PHE A 12 9.53 24.25 -14.24
C PHE A 12 10.30 24.22 -12.92
N LYS A 13 9.59 23.84 -11.86
CA LYS A 13 10.23 23.64 -10.55
C LYS A 13 10.92 22.29 -10.53
N SER A 14 12.12 22.23 -9.98
CA SER A 14 12.90 20.99 -9.82
C SER A 14 12.23 19.99 -8.86
N SER A 15 11.30 20.44 -8.04
CA SER A 15 10.57 19.61 -7.09
C SER A 15 9.18 20.18 -6.83
N ILE A 16 8.16 19.34 -6.96
CA ILE A 16 6.75 19.63 -6.66
C ILE A 16 6.26 18.83 -5.47
N LYS A 17 7.12 18.66 -4.46
CA LYS A 17 6.74 17.95 -3.24
C LYS A 17 5.87 18.85 -2.36
N THR A 18 4.66 18.38 -2.08
CA THR A 18 3.78 18.97 -1.06
C THR A 18 4.00 18.24 0.27
N TRP A 19 3.41 18.75 1.36
CA TRP A 19 3.51 18.08 2.66
C TRP A 19 2.92 16.68 2.64
N ASP A 20 1.87 16.45 1.85
CA ASP A 20 1.20 15.14 1.69
C ASP A 20 2.02 14.15 0.83
N TYR A 21 3.04 14.64 0.15
CA TYR A 21 3.94 13.77 -0.62
C TYR A 21 4.72 12.79 0.27
N PHE A 22 5.04 13.18 1.50
CA PHE A 22 5.83 12.38 2.42
C PHE A 22 5.00 11.27 3.06
N VAL A 23 5.19 10.94 4.30
CA VAL A 23 4.45 9.92 5.02
C VAL A 23 3.11 10.48 5.51
N ASN A 24 2.03 9.78 5.25
CA ASN A 24 0.73 10.08 5.84
C ASN A 24 0.66 9.49 7.26
N TRP A 25 1.13 10.24 8.25
CA TRP A 25 1.20 9.80 9.64
C TRP A 25 -0.16 9.43 10.23
N ASN A 26 -1.23 10.14 9.87
CA ASN A 26 -2.57 9.83 10.35
C ASN A 26 -3.00 8.44 9.90
N LYS A 27 -2.69 8.07 8.64
CA LYS A 27 -2.98 6.74 8.11
C LYS A 27 -2.11 5.67 8.76
N VAL A 28 -0.81 5.95 8.94
CA VAL A 28 0.13 5.03 9.60
C VAL A 28 -0.34 4.68 11.00
N PHE A 29 -0.66 5.68 11.81
CA PHE A 29 -1.13 5.46 13.18
C PHE A 29 -2.51 4.82 13.23
N ALA A 30 -3.44 5.17 12.35
CA ALA A 30 -4.76 4.53 12.31
C ALA A 30 -4.64 3.03 12.00
N ASN A 31 -3.82 2.64 11.01
CA ASN A 31 -3.63 1.23 10.66
C ASN A 31 -2.95 0.41 11.77
N SER A 32 -2.06 1.01 12.55
CA SER A 32 -1.41 0.33 13.67
C SER A 32 -2.29 0.24 14.91
N ALA A 33 -3.16 1.22 15.14
CA ALA A 33 -4.03 1.27 16.33
C ALA A 33 -5.02 0.09 16.38
N ASP A 34 -5.56 -0.33 15.25
CA ASP A 34 -6.50 -1.45 15.17
C ASP A 34 -5.87 -2.79 15.58
N LEU A 35 -4.55 -2.90 15.48
CA LEU A 35 -3.79 -4.10 15.81
C LEU A 35 -3.00 -3.99 17.09
N GLU A 36 -2.98 -2.82 17.74
CA GLU A 36 -2.11 -2.52 18.89
C GLU A 36 -2.29 -3.51 20.04
N ILE A 37 -3.53 -3.87 20.37
CA ILE A 37 -3.82 -4.82 21.45
C ILE A 37 -3.25 -6.20 21.14
N ALA A 38 -3.42 -6.69 19.89
CA ALA A 38 -2.90 -8.00 19.48
C ALA A 38 -1.36 -7.99 19.45
N LEU A 39 -0.75 -6.90 18.96
CA LEU A 39 0.70 -6.72 18.95
C LEU A 39 1.29 -6.65 20.36
N ASN A 40 0.64 -5.95 21.28
CA ASN A 40 1.07 -5.90 22.68
C ASN A 40 0.98 -7.27 23.36
N LYS A 41 -0.03 -8.09 23.07
CA LYS A 41 -0.09 -9.48 23.53
C LYS A 41 1.06 -10.31 22.94
N LEU A 42 1.34 -10.17 21.63
CA LEU A 42 2.43 -10.86 20.96
C LEU A 42 3.82 -10.43 21.46
N ASN A 43 3.98 -9.21 21.99
CA ASN A 43 5.21 -8.77 22.65
C ASN A 43 5.64 -9.69 23.79
N TYR A 44 4.70 -10.40 24.44
CA TYR A 44 5.00 -11.40 25.45
C TYR A 44 5.95 -12.50 24.94
N LEU A 45 5.89 -12.82 23.66
CA LEU A 45 6.69 -13.87 23.02
C LEU A 45 8.14 -13.45 22.75
N LEU A 46 8.44 -12.14 22.81
CA LEU A 46 9.78 -11.63 22.50
C LEU A 46 10.81 -12.17 23.50
N GLY A 47 11.86 -12.81 22.96
CA GLY A 47 12.98 -13.35 23.72
C GLY A 47 12.67 -14.62 24.50
N LYS A 48 11.53 -15.28 24.26
CA LYS A 48 11.22 -16.59 24.89
C LYS A 48 12.08 -17.70 24.28
N ASP A 49 12.61 -18.58 25.14
CA ASP A 49 13.40 -19.73 24.71
C ASP A 49 12.51 -20.81 24.07
N ASP A 50 11.34 -21.08 24.66
CA ASP A 50 10.31 -21.96 24.10
C ASP A 50 9.20 -21.15 23.42
N LEU A 51 9.52 -20.61 22.24
CA LEU A 51 8.58 -19.81 21.48
C LEU A 51 7.29 -20.60 21.15
N ARG A 52 7.43 -21.89 20.82
CA ARG A 52 6.29 -22.73 20.44
C ARG A 52 5.33 -22.91 21.61
N GLY A 53 5.82 -23.41 22.74
CA GLY A 53 4.99 -23.63 23.93
C GLY A 53 4.33 -22.36 24.44
N GLU A 54 5.07 -21.24 24.43
CA GLU A 54 4.51 -19.94 24.86
C GLU A 54 3.50 -19.36 23.86
N PHE A 55 3.68 -19.61 22.55
CA PHE A 55 2.69 -19.24 21.54
C PHE A 55 1.37 -19.99 21.75
N TYR A 56 1.39 -21.31 22.00
CA TYR A 56 0.18 -22.08 22.26
C TYR A 56 -0.57 -21.59 23.48
N LYS A 57 0.11 -21.34 24.61
CA LYS A 57 -0.50 -20.81 25.83
C LYS A 57 -1.14 -19.43 25.59
N LEU A 58 -0.45 -18.56 24.84
CA LEU A 58 -0.95 -17.24 24.51
C LEU A 58 -2.17 -17.33 23.60
N TYR A 59 -2.11 -18.17 22.56
CA TYR A 59 -3.18 -18.36 21.60
C TYR A 59 -4.44 -18.95 22.25
N GLU A 60 -4.32 -19.95 23.11
CA GLU A 60 -5.44 -20.56 23.84
C GLU A 60 -6.25 -19.50 24.61
N SER A 61 -5.56 -18.55 25.23
CA SER A 61 -6.20 -17.46 26.00
C SER A 61 -6.62 -16.27 25.12
N ASN A 62 -6.00 -16.10 23.97
CA ASN A 62 -6.15 -14.91 23.11
C ASN A 62 -6.04 -15.28 21.61
N PRO A 63 -7.04 -15.96 21.04
CA PRO A 63 -6.98 -16.39 19.62
C PRO A 63 -6.95 -15.23 18.63
N ASP A 64 -7.34 -14.03 19.05
CA ASP A 64 -7.34 -12.81 18.24
C ASP A 64 -5.94 -12.28 17.87
N ILE A 65 -4.87 -12.78 18.52
CA ILE A 65 -3.49 -12.39 18.22
C ILE A 65 -3.08 -12.67 16.77
N VAL A 66 -3.69 -13.68 16.14
CA VAL A 66 -3.36 -14.06 14.78
C VAL A 66 -3.68 -12.96 13.76
N LYS A 67 -4.61 -12.06 14.07
CA LYS A 67 -4.97 -10.91 13.23
C LYS A 67 -3.78 -9.99 12.94
N ALA A 68 -2.79 -9.98 13.84
CA ALA A 68 -1.60 -9.16 13.68
C ALA A 68 -0.45 -9.88 12.91
N LEU A 69 -0.56 -11.17 12.61
CA LEU A 69 0.52 -11.89 11.93
C LEU A 69 0.78 -11.40 10.49
N PRO A 70 -0.23 -11.14 9.65
CA PRO A 70 0.02 -10.69 8.29
C PRO A 70 0.78 -9.36 8.22
N VAL A 71 0.46 -8.39 9.08
CA VAL A 71 1.11 -7.08 9.06
C VAL A 71 2.60 -7.17 9.41
N LEU A 72 3.01 -8.18 10.18
CA LEU A 72 4.43 -8.44 10.45
C LEU A 72 5.21 -8.82 9.17
N LEU A 73 4.53 -9.29 8.12
CA LEU A 73 5.06 -9.53 6.77
C LEU A 73 4.77 -8.37 5.80
N ALA A 74 4.35 -7.22 6.29
CA ALA A 74 3.93 -6.08 5.46
C ALA A 74 2.70 -6.39 4.56
N VAL A 75 1.84 -7.31 4.97
CA VAL A 75 0.60 -7.70 4.29
C VAL A 75 -0.60 -7.23 5.10
N ARG A 76 -1.60 -6.66 4.42
CA ARG A 76 -2.83 -6.13 5.06
C ARG A 76 -4.05 -7.04 4.86
N GLU A 77 -3.90 -8.09 4.08
CA GLU A 77 -4.96 -9.03 3.77
C GLU A 77 -5.11 -10.04 4.92
N ASN A 78 -6.37 -10.32 5.30
CA ASN A 78 -6.65 -11.28 6.36
C ASN A 78 -6.66 -12.73 5.86
N ASN A 79 -6.65 -12.95 4.54
CA ASN A 79 -6.61 -14.26 3.92
C ASN A 79 -5.39 -14.33 3.01
N LEU A 80 -4.52 -15.30 3.26
CA LEU A 80 -3.32 -15.53 2.47
C LEU A 80 -3.35 -16.95 1.90
N GLU A 81 -3.29 -17.06 0.59
CA GLU A 81 -3.03 -18.33 -0.08
C GLU A 81 -1.53 -18.46 -0.34
N ILE A 82 -0.92 -19.48 0.23
CA ILE A 82 0.54 -19.71 0.13
C ILE A 82 0.77 -21.02 -0.63
N TYR A 83 1.52 -20.91 -1.73
CA TYR A 83 1.94 -22.09 -2.49
C TYR A 83 3.22 -22.67 -1.87
N ASP A 84 3.12 -23.90 -1.38
CA ASP A 84 4.29 -24.65 -0.90
C ASP A 84 4.97 -25.35 -2.10
N LYS A 85 6.22 -24.94 -2.35
CA LYS A 85 7.02 -25.49 -3.47
C LYS A 85 7.41 -26.95 -3.26
N VAL A 86 7.42 -27.43 -2.03
CA VAL A 86 7.82 -28.82 -1.69
C VAL A 86 6.65 -29.77 -1.88
N SER A 87 5.50 -29.48 -1.26
CA SER A 87 4.28 -30.27 -1.41
C SER A 87 3.58 -30.03 -2.77
N LYS A 88 3.86 -28.88 -3.43
CA LYS A 88 3.19 -28.39 -4.64
C LYS A 88 1.68 -28.15 -4.46
N GLU A 89 1.29 -27.83 -3.25
CA GLU A 89 -0.08 -27.53 -2.88
C GLU A 89 -0.20 -26.08 -2.41
N SER A 90 -1.40 -25.50 -2.54
CA SER A 90 -1.72 -24.20 -1.97
C SER A 90 -2.45 -24.38 -0.65
N GLU A 91 -2.06 -23.62 0.36
CA GLU A 91 -2.71 -23.59 1.66
C GLU A 91 -3.27 -22.20 1.94
N LEU A 92 -4.54 -22.15 2.35
CA LEU A 92 -5.23 -20.91 2.71
C LEU A 92 -5.16 -20.70 4.21
N TYR A 93 -4.62 -19.53 4.62
CA TYR A 93 -4.59 -19.06 6.00
C TYR A 93 -5.63 -17.96 6.20
N ASP A 94 -6.54 -18.14 7.16
CA ASP A 94 -7.52 -17.13 7.60
C ASP A 94 -7.10 -16.53 8.94
N PHE A 95 -6.67 -15.27 8.92
CA PHE A 95 -6.26 -14.51 10.11
C PHE A 95 -7.40 -13.70 10.73
N SER A 96 -8.65 -13.98 10.39
CA SER A 96 -9.81 -13.30 11.01
C SER A 96 -10.02 -13.65 12.48
N GLY A 97 -9.31 -14.66 12.98
CA GLY A 97 -9.44 -15.18 14.36
C GLY A 97 -10.63 -16.13 14.53
N LYS A 98 -11.17 -16.67 13.45
CA LYS A 98 -12.27 -17.64 13.46
C LYS A 98 -11.79 -19.09 13.39
N ASP A 99 -10.61 -19.31 12.88
CA ASP A 99 -9.97 -20.61 12.81
C ASP A 99 -9.33 -20.94 14.16
N ASN A 100 -9.47 -22.16 14.66
CA ASN A 100 -8.97 -22.59 15.97
C ASN A 100 -7.77 -23.55 15.85
N ASP A 101 -6.94 -23.38 14.83
CA ASP A 101 -5.80 -24.25 14.58
C ASP A 101 -4.48 -23.53 14.95
N ALA A 102 -4.05 -23.73 16.20
CA ALA A 102 -2.79 -23.16 16.71
C ALA A 102 -1.57 -23.72 15.99
N ASP A 103 -1.59 -25.01 15.58
CA ASP A 103 -0.50 -25.65 14.86
C ASP A 103 -0.27 -24.99 13.51
N LYS A 104 -1.34 -24.72 12.79
CA LYS A 104 -1.33 -24.05 11.49
C LYS A 104 -0.71 -22.64 11.58
N TYR A 105 -1.10 -21.86 12.58
CA TYR A 105 -0.54 -20.52 12.76
C TYR A 105 0.91 -20.53 13.22
N PHE A 106 1.30 -21.50 14.04
CA PHE A 106 2.70 -21.64 14.42
C PHE A 106 3.56 -22.08 13.22
N GLU A 107 3.07 -23.01 12.41
CA GLU A 107 3.71 -23.41 11.15
C GLU A 107 3.89 -22.21 10.21
N PHE A 108 2.87 -21.35 10.11
CA PHE A 108 2.98 -20.09 9.35
C PHE A 108 4.10 -19.19 9.89
N LEU A 109 4.21 -19.03 11.21
CA LEU A 109 5.30 -18.25 11.83
C LEU A 109 6.69 -18.81 11.46
N ASP A 110 6.83 -20.14 11.48
CA ASP A 110 8.10 -20.80 11.20
C ASP A 110 8.44 -20.73 9.70
N LYS A 111 7.55 -21.18 8.85
CA LYS A 111 7.75 -21.21 7.38
C LYS A 111 7.92 -19.82 6.77
N SER A 112 7.24 -18.80 7.27
CA SER A 112 7.39 -17.42 6.82
C SER A 112 8.69 -16.76 7.32
N GLY A 113 9.35 -17.37 8.30
CA GLY A 113 10.54 -16.82 8.98
C GLY A 113 10.19 -15.76 10.06
N LEU A 114 8.91 -15.49 10.32
CA LEU A 114 8.47 -14.57 11.37
C LEU A 114 8.98 -14.98 12.76
N ALA A 115 9.15 -16.27 13.02
CA ALA A 115 9.69 -16.77 14.28
C ALA A 115 11.01 -16.08 14.68
N ARG A 116 11.81 -15.62 13.69
CA ARG A 116 13.07 -14.88 13.92
C ARG A 116 12.86 -13.52 14.57
N LEU A 117 11.70 -12.87 14.35
CA LEU A 117 11.39 -11.57 14.97
C LEU A 117 11.28 -11.69 16.49
N PHE A 118 10.88 -12.87 16.99
CA PHE A 118 10.68 -13.15 18.41
C PHE A 118 11.96 -13.56 19.16
N GLN A 119 13.09 -13.77 18.46
CA GLN A 119 14.36 -14.12 19.08
C GLN A 119 14.93 -12.96 19.93
N ARG A 120 15.80 -13.27 20.89
CA ARG A 120 16.40 -12.30 21.84
C ARG A 120 17.07 -11.11 21.16
N ASP A 121 17.74 -11.37 20.04
CA ASP A 121 18.46 -10.35 19.25
C ASP A 121 17.58 -9.69 18.18
N GLY A 122 16.28 -10.02 18.17
CA GLY A 122 15.28 -9.47 17.27
C GLY A 122 14.84 -8.07 17.66
N ILE A 123 13.61 -7.76 17.30
CA ILE A 123 12.98 -6.49 17.63
C ILE A 123 12.63 -6.40 19.12
N LYS A 124 12.47 -5.18 19.63
CA LYS A 124 12.15 -4.95 21.06
C LYS A 124 10.67 -4.70 21.31
N ASN A 125 9.96 -4.23 20.29
CA ASN A 125 8.53 -3.91 20.37
C ASN A 125 7.88 -4.12 19.01
N LEU A 126 6.82 -4.92 18.95
CA LEU A 126 6.10 -5.21 17.71
C LEU A 126 5.24 -4.02 17.24
N VAL A 127 4.76 -3.17 18.15
CA VAL A 127 4.01 -1.97 17.78
C VAL A 127 4.93 -1.00 17.03
N ASP A 128 6.12 -0.72 17.56
CA ASP A 128 7.11 0.14 16.91
C ASP A 128 7.57 -0.44 15.57
N TYR A 129 7.75 -1.76 15.51
CA TYR A 129 8.07 -2.46 14.26
C TYR A 129 6.98 -2.26 13.22
N VAL A 130 5.70 -2.44 13.59
CA VAL A 130 4.56 -2.28 12.67
C VAL A 130 4.41 -0.83 12.22
N ILE A 131 4.64 0.16 13.09
CA ILE A 131 4.70 1.56 12.67
C ILE A 131 5.75 1.74 11.58
N GLY A 132 6.94 1.15 11.74
CA GLY A 132 7.99 1.18 10.72
C GLY A 132 7.57 0.49 9.41
N VAL A 133 6.89 -0.65 9.50
CA VAL A 133 6.32 -1.37 8.34
C VAL A 133 5.31 -0.51 7.61
N GLU A 134 4.36 0.12 8.33
CA GLU A 134 3.35 1.00 7.76
C GLU A 134 3.95 2.24 7.09
N VAL A 135 5.00 2.82 7.68
CA VAL A 135 5.80 3.90 7.04
C VAL A 135 6.42 3.41 5.73
N GLY A 136 6.97 2.19 5.72
CA GLY A 136 7.53 1.57 4.52
C GLY A 136 6.50 1.36 3.42
N LEU A 137 5.33 0.82 3.77
CA LEU A 137 4.21 0.59 2.86
C LEU A 137 3.66 1.91 2.29
N ASP A 138 3.50 2.93 3.13
CA ASP A 138 3.06 4.25 2.70
C ASP A 138 4.11 4.95 1.84
N SER A 139 5.39 4.79 2.16
CA SER A 139 6.52 5.29 1.39
C SER A 139 6.55 4.73 -0.04
N ASN A 140 6.24 3.44 -0.23
CA ASN A 140 6.11 2.84 -1.56
C ASN A 140 4.98 3.48 -2.39
N GLY A 141 3.96 4.02 -1.75
CA GLY A 141 2.89 4.78 -2.40
C GLY A 141 3.31 6.16 -2.93
N ARG A 142 4.48 6.69 -2.56
CA ARG A 142 4.96 8.04 -2.99
C ARG A 142 5.04 8.19 -4.51
N LYS A 143 5.47 7.13 -5.20
CA LYS A 143 5.59 7.15 -6.67
C LYS A 143 4.23 7.39 -7.31
N ASN A 144 3.19 6.75 -6.80
CA ASN A 144 1.83 6.93 -7.30
C ASN A 144 1.29 8.32 -6.92
N ARG A 145 1.54 8.79 -5.67
CA ARG A 145 1.16 10.15 -5.25
C ARG A 145 1.85 11.22 -6.09
N GLY A 146 3.14 11.04 -6.41
CA GLY A 146 3.86 11.96 -7.28
C GLY A 146 3.27 12.03 -8.70
N GLY A 147 2.84 10.90 -9.24
CA GLY A 147 2.14 10.84 -10.53
C GLY A 147 0.80 11.58 -10.51
N THR A 148 -0.03 11.30 -9.51
CA THR A 148 -1.34 11.96 -9.33
C THR A 148 -1.18 13.47 -9.13
N LEU A 149 -0.24 13.89 -8.30
CA LEU A 149 0.02 15.32 -8.06
C LEU A 149 0.49 16.03 -9.32
N MET A 150 1.37 15.39 -10.11
CA MET A 150 1.80 15.95 -11.40
C MET A 150 0.62 16.10 -12.36
N GLU A 151 -0.24 15.10 -12.45
CA GLU A 151 -1.44 15.13 -13.27
C GLU A 151 -2.38 16.27 -12.84
N GLU A 152 -2.63 16.44 -11.55
CA GLU A 152 -3.43 17.56 -11.00
C GLU A 152 -2.84 18.92 -11.37
N ILE A 153 -1.52 19.11 -11.21
CA ILE A 153 -0.86 20.38 -11.54
C ILE A 153 -0.97 20.67 -13.05
N VAL A 154 -0.69 19.68 -13.90
CA VAL A 154 -0.81 19.82 -15.35
C VAL A 154 -2.26 20.11 -15.72
N GLY A 155 -3.23 19.45 -15.08
CA GLY A 155 -4.66 19.70 -15.25
C GLY A 155 -5.04 21.16 -15.00
N LEU A 156 -4.61 21.72 -13.88
CA LEU A 156 -4.86 23.13 -13.53
C LEU A 156 -4.30 24.10 -14.58
N PHE A 157 -3.08 23.82 -15.08
CA PHE A 157 -2.48 24.64 -16.14
C PHE A 157 -3.25 24.52 -17.45
N LEU A 158 -3.63 23.32 -17.85
CA LEU A 158 -4.38 23.10 -19.09
C LEU A 158 -5.78 23.71 -19.01
N GLU A 159 -6.48 23.57 -17.92
CA GLU A 159 -7.78 24.20 -17.70
C GLU A 159 -7.70 25.73 -17.81
N SER A 160 -6.67 26.32 -17.16
CA SER A 160 -6.46 27.76 -17.25
C SER A 160 -6.12 28.21 -18.69
N PHE A 161 -5.26 27.45 -19.39
CA PHE A 161 -4.93 27.72 -20.78
C PHE A 161 -6.13 27.62 -21.71
N CYS A 162 -6.92 26.54 -21.56
CA CYS A 162 -8.11 26.34 -22.37
C CYS A 162 -9.14 27.46 -22.16
N ARG A 163 -9.37 27.87 -20.92
CA ARG A 163 -10.28 28.98 -20.58
C ARG A 163 -9.82 30.29 -21.19
N GLN A 164 -8.50 30.59 -21.20
CA GLN A 164 -7.95 31.81 -21.76
C GLN A 164 -7.99 31.85 -23.30
N ASN A 165 -8.02 30.71 -23.96
CA ASN A 165 -7.97 30.60 -25.42
C ASN A 165 -9.29 30.10 -26.03
N ASP A 166 -10.37 30.06 -25.23
CA ASP A 166 -11.70 29.57 -25.67
C ASP A 166 -11.65 28.14 -26.24
N LEU A 167 -10.83 27.28 -25.59
CA LEU A 167 -10.67 25.88 -25.94
C LEU A 167 -11.36 24.99 -24.90
N GLU A 168 -11.77 23.82 -25.34
CA GLU A 168 -12.27 22.79 -24.44
C GLU A 168 -11.17 21.81 -24.02
N CYS A 169 -11.20 21.41 -22.76
CA CYS A 169 -10.30 20.41 -22.20
C CYS A 169 -11.09 19.23 -21.62
N ILE A 170 -10.56 18.04 -21.72
CA ILE A 170 -11.09 16.82 -21.09
C ILE A 170 -9.97 16.17 -20.30
N SER A 171 -10.17 16.00 -18.98
CA SER A 171 -9.31 15.17 -18.15
C SER A 171 -9.74 13.70 -18.22
N GLN A 172 -8.79 12.77 -18.04
CA GLN A 172 -9.00 11.32 -18.15
C GLN A 172 -9.78 10.98 -19.42
N ALA A 173 -9.21 11.42 -20.55
CA ALA A 173 -9.86 11.41 -21.85
C ALA A 173 -9.82 10.01 -22.48
N ARG A 174 -10.89 9.24 -22.34
CA ARG A 174 -11.07 7.96 -23.04
C ARG A 174 -11.54 8.21 -24.49
N PRO A 175 -11.19 7.34 -25.44
CA PRO A 175 -11.67 7.44 -26.83
C PRO A 175 -13.19 7.62 -26.93
N SER A 176 -13.97 6.92 -26.11
CA SER A 176 -15.42 7.05 -26.06
C SER A 176 -15.89 8.44 -25.61
N LYS A 177 -15.21 9.03 -24.63
CA LYS A 177 -15.50 10.36 -24.11
C LYS A 177 -15.16 11.45 -25.13
N ILE A 178 -14.02 11.30 -25.83
CA ILE A 178 -13.62 12.19 -26.93
C ILE A 178 -14.61 12.10 -28.08
N LYS A 179 -15.01 10.88 -28.46
CA LYS A 179 -16.01 10.66 -29.51
C LYS A 179 -17.37 11.30 -29.17
N SER A 180 -17.85 11.11 -27.94
CA SER A 180 -19.13 11.66 -27.51
C SER A 180 -19.13 13.19 -27.43
N LYS A 181 -18.00 13.81 -27.09
CA LYS A 181 -17.92 15.26 -26.88
C LYS A 181 -17.55 16.03 -28.16
N TRP A 182 -16.60 15.48 -28.95
CA TRP A 182 -16.04 16.19 -30.13
C TRP A 182 -16.29 15.48 -31.44
N GLY A 183 -16.90 14.28 -31.44
CA GLY A 183 -17.19 13.53 -32.68
C GLY A 183 -15.98 12.81 -33.30
N PHE A 184 -14.79 12.90 -32.68
CA PHE A 184 -13.57 12.28 -33.20
C PHE A 184 -13.49 10.79 -32.81
N ASP A 185 -13.23 9.93 -33.78
CA ASP A 185 -13.03 8.50 -33.60
C ASP A 185 -11.53 8.19 -33.50
N ILE A 186 -11.05 7.98 -32.30
CA ILE A 186 -9.65 7.69 -32.02
C ILE A 186 -9.47 6.18 -31.92
N LYS A 187 -8.72 5.59 -32.86
CA LYS A 187 -8.35 4.18 -32.79
C LYS A 187 -7.07 4.00 -31.99
N VAL A 188 -7.18 3.31 -30.86
CA VAL A 188 -6.04 2.94 -30.02
C VAL A 188 -5.87 1.42 -30.10
N ASN A 189 -4.65 0.93 -30.27
CA ASN A 189 -4.35 -0.51 -30.40
C ASN A 189 -4.79 -1.37 -29.20
N LYS A 190 -5.17 -0.76 -28.08
CA LYS A 190 -5.77 -1.41 -26.90
C LYS A 190 -6.94 -0.56 -26.45
N SER A 191 -8.12 -1.13 -26.42
CA SER A 191 -9.43 -0.48 -26.23
C SER A 191 -9.64 0.26 -24.90
N GLU A 192 -8.75 0.15 -23.93
CA GLU A 192 -8.93 0.71 -22.59
C GLU A 192 -7.91 1.82 -22.22
N ARG A 193 -7.07 2.25 -23.15
CA ARG A 193 -6.14 3.35 -22.85
C ARG A 193 -6.90 4.68 -22.73
N SER A 194 -6.68 5.39 -21.64
CA SER A 194 -7.05 6.79 -21.47
C SER A 194 -5.83 7.67 -21.71
N PHE A 195 -6.07 8.89 -22.16
CA PHE A 195 -5.10 9.98 -22.13
C PHE A 195 -5.35 10.78 -20.84
N ASP A 196 -4.31 11.28 -20.22
CA ASP A 196 -4.49 12.10 -19.01
C ASP A 196 -5.29 13.35 -19.37
N PHE A 197 -5.01 13.95 -20.51
CA PHE A 197 -5.73 15.12 -21.03
C PHE A 197 -5.91 15.07 -22.53
N ALA A 198 -6.99 15.71 -23.02
CA ALA A 198 -7.22 16.06 -24.42
C ALA A 198 -7.72 17.51 -24.50
N VAL A 199 -7.20 18.27 -25.48
CA VAL A 199 -7.52 19.67 -25.76
C VAL A 199 -7.87 19.83 -27.22
#